data_ddb1a33a05982f989230695315151100
#
_entry.id   ddb1a33a05982f989230695315151100
#
_cell.length_a   1.000
_cell.length_b   1.000
_cell.length_c   1.000
_cell.angle_alpha   90.00
_cell.angle_beta   90.00
_cell.angle_gamma   90.00
#
_symmetry.space_group_name_H-M   'P 1'
#
loop_
_entity.id
_entity.type
_entity.pdbx_description
1 polymer ?
#
loop_
_entity_poly.entity_id
_entity_poly.type
_entity_poly.pdbx_seq_one_letter_code
_entity_poly.pdbx_strand_id
1 'polypeptide(L)'
;MRILVGYGSRGKFFHLKEFCDELEKHNINVKLVKDTEYSRGFPSKRISDWVNGDKKFKTLIGDFKPDLIFTDRQTHFAIHSIKSGIPTFVLLRGHYWEEYVWAMRTLGKNVKTRIAIWFRNKVSERVFQEATAILPICKYLEDVVKEHYPQQNTGVFLEGINSERWYRTKKMELNHPCVGLVQDANWWGKTKEMLLLEDVLKKMPDVHFYWAGDGQYRSNITEKLEKYDNFTWLGRLDYPDKIREF
;
A
#
# COMPACT_ATOMS: atom_id res chain seq x y z
N MET A 1 -9.82 20.00 15.45
CA MET A 1 -8.56 19.39 14.98
C MET A 1 -8.58 19.24 13.47
N ARG A 2 -7.46 19.56 12.81
CA ARG A 2 -7.30 19.46 11.34
C ARG A 2 -6.21 18.43 11.04
N ILE A 3 -6.54 17.43 10.25
CA ILE A 3 -5.63 16.35 9.89
C ILE A 3 -5.36 16.37 8.39
N LEU A 4 -4.10 16.48 7.99
CA LEU A 4 -3.68 16.32 6.61
C LEU A 4 -3.28 14.85 6.37
N VAL A 5 -3.96 14.18 5.45
CA VAL A 5 -3.71 12.77 5.11
C VAL A 5 -3.09 12.67 3.74
N GLY A 6 -1.87 12.09 3.67
CA GLY A 6 -1.14 11.85 2.43
C GLY A 6 -1.27 10.41 1.95
N TYR A 7 -1.74 10.16 0.72
CA TYR A 7 -1.76 8.83 0.12
C TYR A 7 -0.82 8.72 -1.08
N GLY A 8 -0.23 7.53 -1.26
CA GLY A 8 0.79 7.31 -2.28
C GLY A 8 0.30 6.74 -3.59
N SER A 9 -0.64 5.81 -3.57
CA SER A 9 -1.10 5.12 -4.77
C SER A 9 -2.61 5.11 -4.89
N ARG A 10 -3.11 4.99 -6.13
CA ARG A 10 -4.55 4.95 -6.42
C ARG A 10 -5.25 3.78 -5.70
N GLY A 11 -4.61 2.63 -5.58
CA GLY A 11 -5.19 1.46 -4.89
C GLY A 11 -5.38 1.66 -3.38
N LYS A 12 -4.63 2.60 -2.77
CA LYS A 12 -4.73 2.91 -1.32
C LYS A 12 -5.69 4.06 -1.03
N PHE A 13 -6.10 4.79 -2.07
CA PHE A 13 -7.00 5.92 -1.93
C PHE A 13 -8.32 5.54 -1.23
N PHE A 14 -8.92 4.42 -1.61
CA PHE A 14 -10.23 4.01 -1.07
C PHE A 14 -10.19 3.77 0.44
N HIS A 15 -9.20 3.04 0.94
CA HIS A 15 -9.07 2.78 2.38
C HIS A 15 -8.82 4.06 3.19
N LEU A 16 -7.95 4.94 2.69
CA LEU A 16 -7.71 6.21 3.36
C LEU A 16 -8.87 7.18 3.22
N LYS A 17 -9.64 7.11 2.13
CA LYS A 17 -10.87 7.89 1.99
C LYS A 17 -11.91 7.46 3.02
N GLU A 18 -12.14 6.15 3.20
CA GLU A 18 -13.05 5.63 4.23
C GLU A 18 -12.61 6.04 5.64
N PHE A 19 -11.31 5.98 5.92
CA PHE A 19 -10.75 6.48 7.18
C PHE A 19 -11.00 7.99 7.38
N CYS A 20 -10.79 8.81 6.34
CA CYS A 20 -11.04 10.24 6.39
C CYS A 20 -12.54 10.54 6.62
N ASP A 21 -13.43 9.84 5.88
CA ASP A 21 -14.88 10.01 6.00
C ASP A 21 -15.37 9.66 7.41
N GLU A 22 -14.76 8.66 8.05
CA GLU A 22 -15.10 8.33 9.44
C GLU A 22 -14.64 9.39 10.43
N LEU A 23 -13.42 9.92 10.25
CA LEU A 23 -12.93 11.03 11.08
C LEU A 23 -13.82 12.29 10.96
N GLU A 24 -14.34 12.58 9.76
CA GLU A 24 -15.24 13.71 9.54
C GLU A 24 -16.56 13.56 10.31
N LYS A 25 -17.10 12.34 10.47
CA LYS A 25 -18.27 12.07 11.32
C LYS A 25 -18.02 12.42 12.79
N HIS A 26 -16.76 12.38 13.23
CA HIS A 26 -16.34 12.78 14.58
C HIS A 26 -15.92 14.25 14.70
N ASN A 27 -16.37 15.12 13.76
CA ASN A 27 -16.06 16.55 13.73
C ASN A 27 -14.54 16.86 13.62
N ILE A 28 -13.80 15.98 12.97
CA ILE A 28 -12.39 16.20 12.63
C ILE A 28 -12.33 16.71 11.19
N ASN A 29 -11.71 17.86 10.97
CA ASN A 29 -11.54 18.41 9.63
C ASN A 29 -10.36 17.70 8.94
N VAL A 30 -10.64 16.95 7.90
CA VAL A 30 -9.65 16.14 7.20
C VAL A 30 -9.43 16.62 5.76
N LYS A 31 -8.18 16.64 5.33
CA LYS A 31 -7.82 16.86 3.92
C LYS A 31 -6.98 15.71 3.39
N LEU A 32 -7.56 14.94 2.48
CA LEU A 32 -6.89 13.82 1.82
C LEU A 32 -6.21 14.31 0.53
N VAL A 33 -4.90 14.08 0.40
CA VAL A 33 -4.11 14.52 -0.76
C VAL A 33 -3.19 13.42 -1.28
N LYS A 34 -2.92 13.45 -2.57
CA LYS A 34 -1.91 12.57 -3.15
C LYS A 34 -0.51 13.13 -2.92
N ASP A 35 0.32 12.39 -2.20
CA ASP A 35 1.65 12.81 -1.74
C ASP A 35 2.55 13.35 -2.86
N THR A 36 2.60 12.66 -4.02
CA THR A 36 3.44 13.02 -5.15
C THR A 36 3.00 14.28 -5.91
N GLU A 37 1.82 14.82 -5.66
CA GLU A 37 1.36 16.08 -6.24
C GLU A 37 1.91 17.28 -5.47
N TYR A 38 2.17 17.10 -4.18
CA TYR A 38 2.59 18.17 -3.27
C TYR A 38 4.05 18.07 -2.89
N SER A 39 4.63 16.87 -2.90
CA SER A 39 5.98 16.67 -2.40
C SER A 39 6.76 15.69 -3.30
N ARG A 40 7.94 16.14 -3.71
CA ARG A 40 8.90 15.34 -4.48
C ARG A 40 10.31 15.68 -4.04
N GLY A 41 11.28 14.87 -4.45
CA GLY A 41 12.69 15.09 -4.19
C GLY A 41 13.54 14.09 -4.94
N PHE A 42 14.84 14.12 -4.73
CA PHE A 42 15.77 13.15 -5.30
C PHE A 42 15.52 11.74 -4.72
N PRO A 43 15.53 10.67 -5.51
CA PRO A 43 15.70 10.62 -6.96
C PRO A 43 14.36 10.78 -7.72
N SER A 44 14.16 11.92 -8.33
CA SER A 44 13.08 12.12 -9.31
C SER A 44 13.68 12.35 -10.70
N LYS A 45 12.88 12.16 -11.74
CA LYS A 45 13.32 12.41 -13.12
C LYS A 45 13.49 13.91 -13.44
N ARG A 46 12.93 14.80 -12.62
CA ARG A 46 12.95 16.26 -12.80
C ARG A 46 13.91 16.90 -11.81
N ILE A 47 14.93 17.57 -12.30
CA ILE A 47 15.93 18.27 -11.46
C ILE A 47 15.25 19.36 -10.61
N SER A 48 14.22 20.04 -11.13
CA SER A 48 13.44 21.02 -10.38
C SER A 48 12.82 20.49 -9.09
N ASP A 49 12.47 19.20 -9.06
CA ASP A 49 11.90 18.54 -7.88
C ASP A 49 12.95 18.39 -6.75
N TRP A 50 14.25 18.42 -7.09
CA TRP A 50 15.33 18.26 -6.11
C TRP A 50 15.54 19.52 -5.27
N VAL A 51 15.26 20.68 -5.86
CA VAL A 51 15.47 22.00 -5.22
C VAL A 51 14.15 22.57 -4.68
N ASN A 52 13.05 22.43 -5.42
CA ASN A 52 11.76 23.06 -5.12
C ASN A 52 10.64 22.03 -4.88
N GLY A 53 11.00 20.80 -4.54
CA GLY A 53 10.03 19.72 -4.39
C GLY A 53 9.05 19.87 -3.23
N ASP A 54 9.34 20.78 -2.29
CA ASP A 54 8.52 21.10 -1.12
C ASP A 54 7.62 22.34 -1.29
N LYS A 55 7.77 23.11 -2.38
CA LYS A 55 7.05 24.40 -2.55
C LYS A 55 5.54 24.25 -2.45
N LYS A 56 4.97 23.27 -3.16
CA LYS A 56 3.53 22.98 -3.10
C LYS A 56 3.09 22.50 -1.72
N PHE A 57 3.95 21.72 -1.05
CA PHE A 57 3.69 21.25 0.30
C PHE A 57 3.63 22.42 1.29
N LYS A 58 4.57 23.37 1.21
CA LYS A 58 4.56 24.58 2.05
C LYS A 58 3.28 25.40 1.85
N THR A 59 2.83 25.59 0.61
CA THR A 59 1.56 26.26 0.33
C THR A 59 0.40 25.48 0.95
N LEU A 60 0.35 24.15 0.76
CA LEU A 60 -0.71 23.31 1.31
C LEU A 60 -0.84 23.41 2.84
N ILE A 61 0.29 23.34 3.57
CA ILE A 61 0.25 23.44 5.03
C ILE A 61 -0.02 24.87 5.51
N GLY A 62 0.40 25.89 4.76
CA GLY A 62 0.09 27.30 5.04
C GLY A 62 -1.40 27.59 4.92
N ASP A 63 -2.06 27.04 3.91
CA ASP A 63 -3.49 27.23 3.65
C ASP A 63 -4.34 26.39 4.61
N PHE A 64 -4.01 25.10 4.77
CA PHE A 64 -4.82 24.18 5.56
C PHE A 64 -4.52 24.26 7.06
N LYS A 65 -3.29 24.59 7.44
CA LYS A 65 -2.79 24.69 8.83
C LYS A 65 -3.12 23.44 9.63
N PRO A 66 -2.62 22.26 9.24
CA PRO A 66 -2.92 21.01 9.93
C PRO A 66 -2.31 20.98 11.33
N ASP A 67 -3.04 20.39 12.28
CA ASP A 67 -2.57 20.12 13.63
C ASP A 67 -1.74 18.82 13.67
N LEU A 68 -1.96 17.93 12.68
CA LEU A 68 -1.33 16.62 12.54
C LEU A 68 -1.26 16.23 11.06
N ILE A 69 -0.21 15.50 10.69
CA ILE A 69 -0.06 14.90 9.36
C ILE A 69 0.01 13.38 9.49
N PHE A 70 -0.82 12.70 8.72
CA PHE A 70 -0.82 11.24 8.59
C PHE A 70 -0.44 10.87 7.16
N THR A 71 0.52 9.96 6.97
CA THR A 71 0.97 9.53 5.64
C THR A 71 1.07 8.01 5.55
N ASP A 72 0.70 7.47 4.39
CA ASP A 72 0.65 6.01 4.18
C ASP A 72 2.00 5.39 3.81
N ARG A 73 3.09 6.17 3.78
CA ARG A 73 4.41 5.66 3.43
C ARG A 73 5.57 6.64 3.70
N GLN A 74 6.77 6.10 3.68
CA GLN A 74 8.04 6.76 3.99
C GLN A 74 8.59 7.48 2.74
N THR A 75 8.04 8.63 2.39
CA THR A 75 8.41 9.39 1.18
C THR A 75 8.87 10.81 1.50
N HIS A 76 9.16 11.58 0.45
CA HIS A 76 9.47 13.01 0.58
C HIS A 76 8.33 13.80 1.21
N PHE A 77 7.08 13.35 1.06
CA PHE A 77 5.95 13.98 1.75
C PHE A 77 6.12 13.86 3.27
N ALA A 78 6.45 12.66 3.77
CA ALA A 78 6.75 12.47 5.19
C ALA A 78 7.96 13.30 5.66
N ILE A 79 9.05 13.37 4.86
CA ILE A 79 10.22 14.21 5.18
C ILE A 79 9.84 15.69 5.27
N HIS A 80 9.07 16.22 4.34
CA HIS A 80 8.65 17.61 4.37
C HIS A 80 7.67 17.89 5.52
N SER A 81 6.82 16.91 5.87
CA SER A 81 5.97 16.96 7.06
C SER A 81 6.79 17.06 8.34
N ILE A 82 7.76 16.20 8.52
CA ILE A 82 8.69 16.22 9.67
C ILE A 82 9.43 17.54 9.75
N LYS A 83 9.99 18.01 8.63
CA LYS A 83 10.70 19.30 8.57
C LYS A 83 9.83 20.52 8.87
N SER A 84 8.51 20.42 8.70
CA SER A 84 7.59 21.50 9.05
C SER A 84 7.35 21.67 10.55
N GLY A 85 7.82 20.71 11.36
CA GLY A 85 7.59 20.68 12.81
C GLY A 85 6.18 20.22 13.21
N ILE A 86 5.32 19.88 12.24
CA ILE A 86 3.97 19.38 12.51
C ILE A 86 4.06 17.88 12.88
N PRO A 87 3.39 17.42 13.96
CA PRO A 87 3.36 16.01 14.33
C PRO A 87 3.02 15.12 13.14
N THR A 88 3.94 14.19 12.81
CA THR A 88 3.85 13.36 11.61
C THR A 88 3.80 11.88 11.98
N PHE A 89 2.69 11.24 11.62
CA PHE A 89 2.43 9.82 11.83
C PHE A 89 2.52 9.07 10.50
N VAL A 90 3.24 7.96 10.49
CA VAL A 90 3.56 7.22 9.27
C VAL A 90 3.04 5.79 9.35
N LEU A 91 2.08 5.46 8.50
CA LEU A 91 1.51 4.12 8.41
C LEU A 91 2.52 3.15 7.75
N LEU A 92 2.68 1.99 8.35
CA LEU A 92 3.52 0.91 7.84
C LEU A 92 2.69 -0.35 7.56
N ARG A 93 2.52 -0.68 6.27
CA ARG A 93 1.68 -1.80 5.81
C ARG A 93 2.43 -3.06 5.41
N GLY A 94 3.74 -2.98 5.28
CA GLY A 94 4.58 -4.09 4.81
C GLY A 94 5.94 -4.12 5.47
N HIS A 95 6.62 -5.23 5.30
CA HIS A 95 7.97 -5.41 5.83
C HIS A 95 8.98 -4.63 4.96
N TYR A 96 9.11 -3.32 5.22
CA TYR A 96 9.89 -2.37 4.43
C TYR A 96 11.31 -2.87 4.11
N TRP A 97 12.01 -3.42 5.10
CA TRP A 97 13.42 -3.86 4.95
C TRP A 97 13.55 -5.04 4.00
N GLU A 98 12.64 -6.02 4.08
CA GLU A 98 12.57 -7.11 3.11
C GLU A 98 12.20 -6.62 1.71
N GLU A 99 11.26 -5.69 1.60
CA GLU A 99 10.92 -5.05 0.32
C GLU A 99 12.12 -4.31 -0.28
N TYR A 100 12.92 -3.64 0.55
CA TYR A 100 14.15 -2.97 0.10
C TYR A 100 15.19 -3.99 -0.40
N VAL A 101 15.47 -5.04 0.37
CA VAL A 101 16.40 -6.11 -0.04
C VAL A 101 15.95 -6.75 -1.35
N TRP A 102 14.65 -7.05 -1.46
CA TRP A 102 14.06 -7.58 -2.68
C TRP A 102 14.21 -6.63 -3.86
N ALA A 103 13.92 -5.35 -3.67
CA ALA A 103 14.06 -4.33 -4.71
C ALA A 103 15.51 -4.19 -5.19
N MET A 104 16.48 -4.23 -4.27
CA MET A 104 17.90 -4.19 -4.61
C MET A 104 18.35 -5.40 -5.44
N ARG A 105 17.83 -6.60 -5.13
CA ARG A 105 18.15 -7.85 -5.84
C ARG A 105 17.47 -7.98 -7.20
N THR A 106 16.24 -7.50 -7.33
CA THR A 106 15.40 -7.73 -8.52
C THR A 106 15.35 -6.52 -9.46
N LEU A 107 15.13 -5.32 -8.94
CA LEU A 107 15.02 -4.09 -9.71
C LEU A 107 16.36 -3.37 -9.85
N GLY A 108 17.27 -3.54 -8.90
CA GLY A 108 18.61 -2.93 -8.86
C GLY A 108 19.62 -3.56 -9.83
N LYS A 109 19.17 -4.13 -10.95
CA LYS A 109 20.05 -4.79 -11.95
C LYS A 109 20.97 -3.80 -12.66
N ASN A 110 20.54 -2.58 -12.90
CA ASN A 110 21.39 -1.52 -13.44
C ASN A 110 21.80 -0.52 -12.37
N VAL A 111 22.97 0.09 -12.53
CA VAL A 111 23.59 0.99 -11.56
C VAL A 111 22.67 2.20 -11.24
N LYS A 112 22.05 2.80 -12.24
CA LYS A 112 21.17 3.97 -12.05
C LYS A 112 19.96 3.63 -11.16
N THR A 113 19.30 2.50 -11.40
CA THR A 113 18.16 2.05 -10.60
C THR A 113 18.62 1.66 -9.20
N ARG A 114 19.76 1.02 -9.05
CA ARG A 114 20.35 0.64 -7.76
C ARG A 114 20.62 1.87 -6.88
N ILE A 115 21.23 2.90 -7.46
CA ILE A 115 21.48 4.17 -6.80
C ILE A 115 20.14 4.84 -6.40
N ALA A 116 19.16 4.85 -7.28
CA ALA A 116 17.84 5.42 -6.98
C ALA A 116 17.13 4.69 -5.83
N ILE A 117 17.20 3.35 -5.77
CA ILE A 117 16.66 2.56 -4.67
C ILE A 117 17.38 2.88 -3.37
N TRP A 118 18.71 2.96 -3.39
CA TRP A 118 19.51 3.32 -2.23
C TRP A 118 19.16 4.70 -1.66
N PHE A 119 19.03 5.71 -2.52
CA PHE A 119 18.64 7.04 -2.07
C PHE A 119 17.20 7.09 -1.50
N ARG A 120 16.26 6.33 -2.09
CA ARG A 120 14.91 6.20 -1.52
C ARG A 120 14.95 5.55 -0.14
N ASN A 121 15.83 4.55 0.03
CA ASN A 121 16.04 3.95 1.34
C ASN A 121 16.54 4.98 2.36
N LYS A 122 17.48 5.85 1.99
CA LYS A 122 17.95 6.94 2.88
C LYS A 122 16.85 7.91 3.30
N VAL A 123 15.92 8.20 2.38
CA VAL A 123 14.72 8.99 2.72
C VAL A 123 13.86 8.24 3.74
N SER A 124 13.63 6.96 3.53
CA SER A 124 12.80 6.13 4.42
C SER A 124 13.44 5.92 5.79
N GLU A 125 14.76 5.66 5.86
CA GLU A 125 15.50 5.57 7.13
C GLU A 125 15.32 6.83 7.98
N ARG A 126 15.45 7.99 7.34
CA ARG A 126 15.24 9.26 8.00
C ARG A 126 13.80 9.41 8.52
N VAL A 127 12.81 9.00 7.74
CA VAL A 127 11.40 9.02 8.19
C VAL A 127 11.19 8.10 9.38
N PHE A 128 11.77 6.90 9.37
CA PHE A 128 11.68 5.97 10.51
C PHE A 128 12.31 6.52 11.78
N GLN A 129 13.35 7.33 11.65
CA GLN A 129 14.06 7.92 12.81
C GLN A 129 13.37 9.18 13.34
N GLU A 130 12.85 10.04 12.46
CA GLU A 130 12.44 11.41 12.80
C GLU A 130 10.91 11.60 12.86
N ALA A 131 10.10 10.64 12.41
CA ALA A 131 8.64 10.74 12.53
C ALA A 131 8.21 10.79 14.02
N THR A 132 7.10 11.45 14.29
CA THR A 132 6.51 11.48 15.64
C THR A 132 6.17 10.08 16.13
N ALA A 133 5.62 9.23 15.24
CA ALA A 133 5.44 7.80 15.47
C ALA A 133 5.31 7.06 14.14
N ILE A 134 5.71 5.79 14.15
CA ILE A 134 5.41 4.82 13.10
C ILE A 134 4.22 3.98 13.57
N LEU A 135 3.25 3.81 12.66
CA LEU A 135 1.99 3.12 12.92
C LEU A 135 1.91 1.83 12.07
N PRO A 136 2.48 0.71 12.55
CA PRO A 136 2.37 -0.58 11.86
C PRO A 136 0.94 -1.12 11.92
N ILE A 137 0.51 -1.82 10.86
CA ILE A 137 -0.85 -2.40 10.79
C ILE A 137 -1.02 -3.67 11.63
N CYS A 138 0.04 -4.23 12.19
CA CYS A 138 -0.02 -5.41 13.06
C CYS A 138 1.19 -5.47 14.00
N LYS A 139 1.06 -6.30 15.04
CA LYS A 139 2.10 -6.48 16.06
C LYS A 139 3.42 -6.97 15.48
N TYR A 140 3.40 -7.89 14.53
CA TYR A 140 4.61 -8.37 13.85
C TYR A 140 5.43 -7.21 13.24
N LEU A 141 4.78 -6.30 12.52
CA LEU A 141 5.47 -5.15 11.92
C LEU A 141 5.94 -4.14 12.99
N GLU A 142 5.24 -4.03 14.11
CA GLU A 142 5.70 -3.21 15.23
C GLU A 142 7.00 -3.77 15.81
N ASP A 143 7.08 -5.07 16.02
CA ASP A 143 8.28 -5.73 16.52
C ASP A 143 9.46 -5.55 15.56
N VAL A 144 9.21 -5.66 14.24
CA VAL A 144 10.22 -5.37 13.21
C VAL A 144 10.70 -3.91 13.27
N VAL A 145 9.79 -2.93 13.45
CA VAL A 145 10.20 -1.52 13.63
C VAL A 145 11.07 -1.37 14.86
N LYS A 146 10.70 -1.98 15.98
CA LYS A 146 11.45 -1.92 17.26
C LYS A 146 12.81 -2.61 17.16
N GLU A 147 12.95 -3.65 16.36
CA GLU A 147 14.24 -4.29 16.08
C GLU A 147 15.22 -3.33 15.40
N HIS A 148 14.74 -2.59 14.40
CA HIS A 148 15.58 -1.65 13.64
C HIS A 148 15.73 -0.27 14.32
N TYR A 149 14.71 0.19 15.03
CA TYR A 149 14.65 1.49 15.70
C TYR A 149 14.02 1.37 17.09
N PRO A 150 14.76 0.86 18.10
CA PRO A 150 14.23 0.56 19.44
C PRO A 150 13.60 1.76 20.16
N GLN A 151 14.11 2.97 19.87
CA GLN A 151 13.66 4.21 20.51
C GLN A 151 12.48 4.88 19.79
N GLN A 152 12.08 4.37 18.60
CA GLN A 152 11.00 4.98 17.84
C GLN A 152 9.65 4.73 18.52
N ASN A 153 8.83 5.78 18.60
CA ASN A 153 7.46 5.64 19.06
C ASN A 153 6.65 4.82 18.06
N THR A 154 5.95 3.82 18.54
CA THR A 154 5.11 2.96 17.72
C THR A 154 3.76 2.73 18.38
N GLY A 155 2.76 2.40 17.59
CA GLY A 155 1.47 1.94 18.03
C GLY A 155 0.80 1.16 16.91
N VAL A 156 0.23 0.01 17.18
CA VAL A 156 -0.45 -0.78 16.17
C VAL A 156 -1.70 -0.04 15.70
N PHE A 157 -1.75 0.26 14.41
CA PHE A 157 -2.88 0.90 13.74
C PHE A 157 -3.58 -0.12 12.85
N LEU A 158 -4.60 -0.77 13.38
CA LEU A 158 -5.39 -1.74 12.62
C LEU A 158 -6.17 -1.03 11.51
N GLU A 159 -5.99 -1.49 10.28
CA GLU A 159 -6.80 -1.00 9.16
C GLU A 159 -8.22 -1.55 9.30
N GLY A 160 -9.18 -0.65 9.35
CA GLY A 160 -10.60 -0.96 9.35
C GLY A 160 -11.20 -0.95 7.95
N ILE A 161 -12.41 -1.43 7.86
CA ILE A 161 -13.29 -1.30 6.69
C ILE A 161 -14.60 -0.69 7.11
N ASN A 162 -15.25 0.03 6.22
CA ASN A 162 -16.61 0.50 6.45
C ASN A 162 -17.58 -0.69 6.35
N SER A 163 -18.02 -1.22 7.51
CA SER A 163 -18.91 -2.38 7.58
C SER A 163 -20.26 -2.17 6.88
N GLU A 164 -20.75 -0.93 6.79
CA GLU A 164 -21.99 -0.60 6.08
C GLU A 164 -21.88 -0.89 4.57
N ARG A 165 -20.68 -0.94 4.02
CA ARG A 165 -20.41 -1.27 2.63
C ARG A 165 -20.22 -2.78 2.41
N TRP A 166 -20.11 -3.58 3.48
CA TRP A 166 -19.88 -5.04 3.43
C TRP A 166 -21.12 -5.79 3.94
N TYR A 167 -22.18 -5.74 3.17
CA TYR A 167 -23.42 -6.47 3.44
C TYR A 167 -23.62 -7.59 2.44
N ARG A 168 -24.42 -8.56 2.83
CA ARG A 168 -24.75 -9.69 1.96
C ARG A 168 -25.56 -9.19 0.75
N THR A 169 -25.10 -9.52 -0.45
CA THR A 169 -25.75 -9.18 -1.72
C THR A 169 -26.02 -10.45 -2.55
N LYS A 170 -26.49 -10.29 -3.78
CA LYS A 170 -26.57 -11.39 -4.72
C LYS A 170 -25.17 -12.01 -4.89
N LYS A 171 -25.08 -13.33 -4.70
CA LYS A 171 -23.82 -14.06 -4.88
C LYS A 171 -23.53 -14.28 -6.36
N MET A 172 -22.26 -14.26 -6.70
CA MET A 172 -21.80 -14.77 -7.98
C MET A 172 -22.09 -16.27 -8.07
N GLU A 173 -22.52 -16.73 -9.24
CA GLU A 173 -22.72 -18.15 -9.49
C GLU A 173 -21.36 -18.83 -9.69
N LEU A 174 -21.00 -19.69 -8.73
CA LEU A 174 -19.73 -20.42 -8.71
C LEU A 174 -20.00 -21.92 -8.57
N ASN A 175 -19.17 -22.73 -9.19
CA ASN A 175 -19.19 -24.17 -9.00
C ASN A 175 -18.63 -24.53 -7.62
N HIS A 176 -19.33 -25.35 -6.85
CA HIS A 176 -18.95 -25.78 -5.51
C HIS A 176 -18.60 -27.28 -5.46
N PRO A 177 -17.66 -27.67 -4.55
CA PRO A 177 -16.90 -26.85 -3.62
C PRO A 177 -15.90 -25.94 -4.34
N CYS A 178 -15.66 -24.73 -3.81
CA CYS A 178 -14.74 -23.80 -4.44
C CYS A 178 -13.85 -23.04 -3.45
N VAL A 179 -12.74 -22.51 -3.96
CA VAL A 179 -11.80 -21.62 -3.27
C VAL A 179 -11.70 -20.31 -4.05
N GLY A 180 -11.97 -19.19 -3.40
CA GLY A 180 -11.81 -17.85 -3.93
C GLY A 180 -10.44 -17.25 -3.56
N LEU A 181 -9.73 -16.72 -4.54
CA LEU A 181 -8.44 -16.03 -4.39
C LEU A 181 -8.60 -14.59 -4.83
N VAL A 182 -8.34 -13.64 -3.93
CA VAL A 182 -8.36 -12.21 -4.23
C VAL A 182 -6.94 -11.66 -4.11
N GLN A 183 -6.27 -11.49 -5.26
CA GLN A 183 -4.87 -11.04 -5.26
C GLN A 183 -4.54 -10.32 -6.57
N ASP A 184 -3.86 -9.15 -6.47
CA ASP A 184 -3.30 -8.51 -7.64
C ASP A 184 -2.03 -9.23 -8.16
N ALA A 185 -1.72 -9.06 -9.45
CA ALA A 185 -0.56 -9.62 -10.11
C ALA A 185 0.45 -8.54 -10.50
N ASN A 186 0.62 -7.49 -9.68
CA ASN A 186 1.56 -6.40 -9.94
C ASN A 186 2.96 -6.64 -9.36
N TRP A 187 3.08 -7.54 -8.38
CA TRP A 187 4.33 -7.88 -7.70
C TRP A 187 4.73 -9.32 -7.94
N TRP A 188 5.79 -9.55 -8.73
CA TRP A 188 6.24 -10.90 -9.05
C TRP A 188 6.51 -11.76 -7.81
N GLY A 189 7.10 -11.18 -6.76
CA GLY A 189 7.38 -11.89 -5.51
C GLY A 189 6.16 -12.59 -4.90
N LYS A 190 4.99 -11.91 -4.93
CA LYS A 190 3.72 -12.48 -4.47
C LYS A 190 3.01 -13.29 -5.55
N THR A 191 3.03 -12.79 -6.79
CA THR A 191 2.33 -13.42 -7.92
C THR A 191 2.87 -14.81 -8.22
N LYS A 192 4.21 -15.00 -8.16
CA LYS A 192 4.83 -16.31 -8.41
C LYS A 192 4.35 -17.42 -7.46
N GLU A 193 3.92 -17.06 -6.24
CA GLU A 193 3.40 -18.04 -5.27
C GLU A 193 2.12 -18.70 -5.76
N MET A 194 1.33 -18.02 -6.61
CA MET A 194 0.17 -18.62 -7.24
C MET A 194 0.51 -19.80 -8.15
N LEU A 195 1.73 -19.91 -8.64
CA LEU A 195 2.18 -21.06 -9.44
C LEU A 195 2.21 -22.37 -8.63
N LEU A 196 2.27 -22.29 -7.30
CA LEU A 196 2.16 -23.46 -6.41
C LEU A 196 0.76 -24.09 -6.46
N LEU A 197 -0.24 -23.33 -6.91
CA LEU A 197 -1.60 -23.86 -7.13
C LEU A 197 -1.62 -24.98 -8.18
N GLU A 198 -0.66 -25.05 -9.10
CA GLU A 198 -0.62 -26.10 -10.11
C GLU A 198 -0.66 -27.50 -9.49
N ASP A 199 0.08 -27.73 -8.40
CA ASP A 199 0.07 -29.01 -7.70
C ASP A 199 -1.19 -29.22 -6.87
N VAL A 200 -1.80 -28.15 -6.38
CA VAL A 200 -3.07 -28.20 -5.65
C VAL A 200 -4.21 -28.54 -6.58
N LEU A 201 -4.28 -27.90 -7.75
CA LEU A 201 -5.30 -28.19 -8.79
C LEU A 201 -5.31 -29.65 -9.21
N LYS A 202 -4.12 -30.24 -9.41
CA LYS A 202 -3.97 -31.67 -9.75
C LYS A 202 -4.45 -32.60 -8.65
N LYS A 203 -4.22 -32.23 -7.37
CA LYS A 203 -4.56 -33.06 -6.21
C LYS A 203 -6.02 -32.89 -5.76
N MET A 204 -6.68 -31.83 -6.18
CA MET A 204 -8.05 -31.47 -5.78
C MET A 204 -8.93 -31.20 -7.00
N PRO A 205 -9.11 -32.17 -7.90
CA PRO A 205 -9.85 -31.97 -9.15
C PRO A 205 -11.34 -31.64 -8.93
N ASP A 206 -11.92 -32.07 -7.81
CA ASP A 206 -13.32 -31.82 -7.45
C ASP A 206 -13.54 -30.45 -6.80
N VAL A 207 -12.49 -29.66 -6.54
CA VAL A 207 -12.56 -28.31 -5.98
C VAL A 207 -12.24 -27.29 -7.05
N HIS A 208 -13.14 -26.33 -7.29
CA HIS A 208 -12.91 -25.27 -8.27
C HIS A 208 -12.22 -24.07 -7.63
N PHE A 209 -11.20 -23.53 -8.30
CA PHE A 209 -10.43 -22.38 -7.85
C PHE A 209 -10.72 -21.16 -8.73
N TYR A 210 -11.17 -20.09 -8.11
CA TYR A 210 -11.45 -18.82 -8.79
C TYR A 210 -10.44 -17.78 -8.38
N TRP A 211 -9.86 -17.09 -9.35
CA TRP A 211 -8.96 -15.99 -9.10
C TRP A 211 -9.53 -14.66 -9.55
N ALA A 212 -9.78 -13.75 -8.58
CA ALA A 212 -10.15 -12.38 -8.79
C ALA A 212 -8.91 -11.49 -8.63
N GLY A 213 -8.44 -10.89 -9.71
CA GLY A 213 -7.26 -10.04 -9.74
C GLY A 213 -6.75 -9.79 -11.15
N ASP A 214 -5.84 -8.81 -11.27
CA ASP A 214 -5.19 -8.47 -12.54
C ASP A 214 -3.83 -7.78 -12.25
N GLY A 215 -3.00 -7.59 -13.26
CA GLY A 215 -1.71 -6.92 -13.16
C GLY A 215 -0.74 -7.32 -14.26
N GLN A 216 0.44 -6.73 -14.23
CA GLN A 216 1.45 -6.93 -15.27
C GLN A 216 1.96 -8.37 -15.39
N TYR A 217 1.81 -9.18 -14.36
CA TYR A 217 2.21 -10.60 -14.34
C TYR A 217 1.04 -11.58 -14.48
N ARG A 218 -0.16 -11.09 -14.86
CA ARG A 218 -1.34 -11.92 -15.06
C ARG A 218 -1.08 -13.09 -16.01
N SER A 219 -0.54 -12.80 -17.20
CA SER A 219 -0.29 -13.82 -18.23
C SER A 219 0.63 -14.94 -17.75
N ASN A 220 1.59 -14.66 -16.88
CA ASN A 220 2.44 -15.69 -16.29
C ASN A 220 1.68 -16.74 -15.46
N ILE A 221 0.51 -16.35 -14.94
CA ILE A 221 -0.36 -17.23 -14.15
C ILE A 221 -1.40 -17.89 -15.03
N THR A 222 -2.14 -17.11 -15.85
CA THR A 222 -3.22 -17.62 -16.69
C THR A 222 -2.72 -18.66 -17.70
N GLU A 223 -1.59 -18.42 -18.38
CA GLU A 223 -0.98 -19.37 -19.32
C GLU A 223 -0.65 -20.74 -18.68
N LYS A 224 -0.42 -20.77 -17.37
CA LYS A 224 -0.08 -22.02 -16.67
C LYS A 224 -1.26 -22.67 -15.98
N LEU A 225 -2.20 -21.91 -15.46
CA LEU A 225 -3.28 -22.44 -14.62
C LEU A 225 -4.61 -22.61 -15.35
N GLU A 226 -4.93 -21.82 -16.39
CA GLU A 226 -6.19 -21.96 -17.15
C GLU A 226 -6.28 -23.23 -18.00
N LYS A 227 -5.20 -24.00 -18.12
CA LYS A 227 -5.23 -25.33 -18.71
C LYS A 227 -5.92 -26.39 -17.83
N TYR A 228 -6.21 -26.07 -16.57
CA TYR A 228 -6.92 -26.94 -15.63
C TYR A 228 -8.39 -26.57 -15.57
N ASP A 229 -9.28 -27.55 -15.79
CA ASP A 229 -10.74 -27.34 -15.82
C ASP A 229 -11.31 -26.82 -14.50
N ASN A 230 -10.60 -27.05 -13.40
CA ASN A 230 -10.96 -26.59 -12.06
C ASN A 230 -10.29 -25.25 -11.66
N PHE A 231 -9.85 -24.46 -12.63
CA PHE A 231 -9.34 -23.10 -12.41
C PHE A 231 -10.03 -22.10 -13.34
N THR A 232 -10.46 -20.96 -12.77
CA THR A 232 -11.06 -19.86 -13.55
C THR A 232 -10.49 -18.54 -13.09
N TRP A 233 -9.95 -17.75 -14.02
CA TRP A 233 -9.63 -16.37 -13.80
C TRP A 233 -10.85 -15.48 -14.06
N LEU A 234 -11.25 -14.69 -13.05
CA LEU A 234 -12.42 -13.81 -13.09
C LEU A 234 -12.09 -12.38 -13.53
N GLY A 235 -10.81 -12.09 -13.72
CA GLY A 235 -10.38 -10.72 -13.98
C GLY A 235 -10.38 -9.85 -12.73
N ARG A 236 -10.26 -8.53 -12.96
CA ARG A 236 -10.34 -7.54 -11.89
C ARG A 236 -11.81 -7.32 -11.49
N LEU A 237 -12.12 -7.55 -10.24
CA LEU A 237 -13.41 -7.21 -9.66
C LEU A 237 -13.39 -5.80 -9.03
N ASP A 238 -14.44 -5.03 -9.25
CA ASP A 238 -14.55 -3.68 -8.70
C ASP A 238 -14.85 -3.73 -7.20
N TYR A 239 -14.09 -2.93 -6.47
CA TYR A 239 -14.22 -2.79 -5.02
C TYR A 239 -15.23 -1.69 -4.66
N PRO A 240 -16.11 -1.92 -3.68
CA PRO A 240 -16.35 -3.18 -2.99
C PRO A 240 -17.41 -4.06 -3.68
N ASP A 241 -18.13 -3.53 -4.69
CA ASP A 241 -19.40 -4.07 -5.16
C ASP A 241 -19.25 -5.48 -5.75
N LYS A 242 -18.33 -5.67 -6.68
CA LYS A 242 -18.12 -6.99 -7.30
C LYS A 242 -17.37 -7.96 -6.39
N ILE A 243 -16.51 -7.45 -5.51
CA ILE A 243 -15.84 -8.30 -4.50
C ILE A 243 -16.86 -8.86 -3.50
N ARG A 244 -17.92 -8.13 -3.17
CA ARG A 244 -19.00 -8.63 -2.28
C ARG A 244 -19.82 -9.75 -2.91
N GLU A 245 -19.98 -9.74 -4.23
CA GLU A 245 -20.70 -10.79 -4.95
C GLU A 245 -19.89 -12.11 -5.00
N PHE A 246 -18.57 -11.99 -5.05
CA PHE A 246 -17.61 -13.09 -5.07
C PHE A 246 -17.39 -13.68 -3.68
#